data_002ac17e678274a531e14d5ed6edd91a
#
_entry.id   002ac17e678274a531e14d5ed6edd91a
#
_cell.length_a   1.000
_cell.length_b   1.000
_cell.length_c   1.000
_cell.angle_alpha   90.00
_cell.angle_beta   90.00
_cell.angle_gamma   90.00
#
_symmetry.space_group_name_H-M   'P 1'
#
loop_
_entity.id
_entity.type
_entity.pdbx_description
1 polymer ?
#
loop_
_entity_poly.entity_id
_entity_poly.type
_entity_poly.pdbx_seq_one_letter_code
_entity_poly.pdbx_strand_id
1 'polypeptide(L)'
;MRISTQTDTIFSQFGIDEGMKILSEAGFDAVDFSMFWMNGDPGIFFNAMSVDELVQKLLAASEKYGTPFNQAHAPFPSYRFGQDDYNAMILPKIQAAVRIAGKIGAEQIIVHPTACPDGVDQKQFNIDFYNSLKPLCEEYGTKIALENMFCYDPKRRVKKASVCSFGEDLADYVDALDPKYFTVCLDIGHSGLVGDDAPHAIRVLGHDRLTSLHVHDNDYIDDMHMPPMTMDLDWAEIAKALHDIDYSGDLTLEADGLIESLPRRALINAVRMYCDLAAELRDMIGL
;
A
#
# COMPACT_ATOMS: atom_id res chain seq x y z
N MET A 1 -1.72 4.07 -17.25
CA MET A 1 -1.03 3.63 -16.02
C MET A 1 -0.14 4.76 -15.53
N ARG A 2 -0.47 5.42 -14.40
CA ARG A 2 0.37 6.44 -13.76
C ARG A 2 1.49 5.75 -12.97
N ILE A 3 2.61 6.44 -12.80
CA ILE A 3 3.69 6.00 -11.91
C ILE A 3 3.53 6.76 -10.61
N SER A 4 3.45 6.02 -9.50
CA SER A 4 3.22 6.53 -8.16
C SER A 4 4.23 5.95 -7.16
N THR A 5 4.35 6.56 -6.00
CA THR A 5 5.16 6.04 -4.89
C THR A 5 4.57 6.44 -3.54
N GLN A 6 4.84 5.62 -2.53
CA GLN A 6 4.49 5.96 -1.15
C GLN A 6 5.27 7.19 -0.66
N THR A 7 4.71 7.87 0.34
CA THR A 7 5.23 9.15 0.82
C THR A 7 5.97 9.08 2.15
N ASP A 8 6.02 7.92 2.84
CA ASP A 8 6.45 7.83 4.24
C ASP A 8 7.84 8.43 4.48
N THR A 9 8.88 7.87 3.86
CA THR A 9 10.26 8.33 4.02
C THR A 9 10.44 9.79 3.55
N ILE A 10 9.82 10.17 2.45
CA ILE A 10 10.00 11.49 1.87
C ILE A 10 9.32 12.56 2.73
N PHE A 11 8.06 12.35 3.12
CA PHE A 11 7.34 13.33 3.92
C PHE A 11 7.85 13.41 5.36
N SER A 12 8.33 12.31 5.93
CA SER A 12 8.93 12.33 7.27
C SER A 12 10.23 13.13 7.32
N GLN A 13 11.05 13.07 6.26
CA GLN A 13 12.33 13.80 6.19
C GLN A 13 12.24 15.24 5.71
N PHE A 14 11.26 15.56 4.84
CA PHE A 14 11.20 16.84 4.15
C PHE A 14 9.92 17.63 4.44
N GLY A 15 8.91 17.00 5.08
CA GLY A 15 7.58 17.56 5.22
C GLY A 15 6.77 17.51 3.92
N ILE A 16 5.50 17.92 3.97
CA ILE A 16 4.55 17.77 2.86
C ILE A 16 4.98 18.59 1.63
N ASP A 17 5.25 19.89 1.80
CA ASP A 17 5.49 20.80 0.66
C ASP A 17 6.78 20.48 -0.10
N GLU A 18 7.90 20.35 0.59
CA GLU A 18 9.18 20.01 -0.06
C GLU A 18 9.19 18.55 -0.52
N GLY A 19 8.57 17.63 0.23
CA GLY A 19 8.45 16.22 -0.17
C GLY A 19 7.66 16.07 -1.47
N MET A 20 6.49 16.71 -1.57
CA MET A 20 5.70 16.70 -2.81
C MET A 20 6.46 17.29 -3.99
N LYS A 21 7.20 18.39 -3.77
CA LYS A 21 8.07 18.97 -4.80
C LYS A 21 9.12 17.98 -5.29
N ILE A 22 9.80 17.27 -4.37
CA ILE A 22 10.82 16.27 -4.73
C ILE A 22 10.21 15.16 -5.59
N LEU A 23 9.04 14.64 -5.21
CA LEU A 23 8.37 13.58 -5.93
C LEU A 23 7.88 14.02 -7.32
N SER A 24 7.29 15.22 -7.41
CA SER A 24 6.90 15.83 -8.68
C SER A 24 8.10 16.08 -9.62
N GLU A 25 9.18 16.66 -9.10
CA GLU A 25 10.41 16.91 -9.88
C GLU A 25 11.15 15.61 -10.26
N ALA A 26 10.93 14.51 -9.55
CA ALA A 26 11.44 13.19 -9.91
C ALA A 26 10.68 12.57 -11.09
N GLY A 27 9.44 13.00 -11.35
CA GLY A 27 8.62 12.57 -12.47
C GLY A 27 7.45 11.65 -12.11
N PHE A 28 7.13 11.49 -10.81
CA PHE A 28 5.96 10.73 -10.40
C PHE A 28 4.66 11.43 -10.80
N ASP A 29 3.74 10.67 -11.40
CA ASP A 29 2.43 11.17 -11.87
C ASP A 29 1.43 11.33 -10.71
N ALA A 30 1.60 10.57 -9.64
CA ALA A 30 0.75 10.56 -8.45
C ALA A 30 1.53 10.08 -7.22
N VAL A 31 0.91 10.12 -6.03
CA VAL A 31 1.51 9.62 -4.80
C VAL A 31 0.52 8.86 -3.95
N ASP A 32 1.03 7.87 -3.21
CA ASP A 32 0.33 7.13 -2.15
C ASP A 32 0.60 7.82 -0.80
N PHE A 33 -0.46 8.27 -0.14
CA PHE A 33 -0.31 8.92 1.16
C PHE A 33 -0.23 7.89 2.29
N SER A 34 0.99 7.62 2.76
CA SER A 34 1.24 6.70 3.87
C SER A 34 0.89 7.33 5.21
N MET A 35 0.08 6.61 6.01
CA MET A 35 -0.35 7.04 7.35
C MET A 35 0.14 6.09 8.47
N PHE A 36 1.25 5.39 8.25
CA PHE A 36 1.87 4.44 9.21
C PHE A 36 2.14 5.10 10.57
N TRP A 37 2.59 6.35 10.56
CA TRP A 37 2.87 7.17 11.73
C TRP A 37 1.66 7.33 12.69
N MET A 38 0.42 7.16 12.24
CA MET A 38 -0.77 7.25 13.09
C MET A 38 -0.84 6.15 14.14
N ASN A 39 -0.12 5.06 13.96
CA ASN A 39 -0.13 3.89 14.85
C ASN A 39 0.46 4.16 16.26
N GLY A 40 1.07 5.30 16.51
CA GLY A 40 1.38 5.69 17.86
C GLY A 40 2.73 6.35 18.12
N ASP A 41 3.51 6.67 17.11
CA ASP A 41 4.73 7.46 17.32
C ASP A 41 4.37 8.93 17.61
N PRO A 42 4.52 9.41 18.88
CA PRO A 42 4.21 10.79 19.22
C PRO A 42 5.23 11.79 18.68
N GLY A 43 6.37 11.30 18.15
CA GLY A 43 7.46 12.13 17.62
C GLY A 43 7.23 12.62 16.20
N ILE A 44 6.25 12.09 15.49
CA ILE A 44 6.00 12.50 14.11
C ILE A 44 5.14 13.75 14.07
N PHE A 45 5.64 14.73 13.39
CA PHE A 45 5.09 16.08 13.23
C PHE A 45 3.61 16.11 12.78
N PHE A 46 3.15 15.13 12.00
CA PHE A 46 1.76 15.02 11.57
C PHE A 46 0.77 14.78 12.74
N ASN A 47 1.21 14.12 13.81
CA ASN A 47 0.36 13.88 14.99
C ASN A 47 -0.03 15.16 15.75
N ALA A 48 0.65 16.27 15.48
CA ALA A 48 0.33 17.57 16.06
C ALA A 48 -0.77 18.34 15.30
N MET A 49 -1.19 17.84 14.12
CA MET A 49 -2.18 18.49 13.27
C MET A 49 -3.57 17.91 13.47
N SER A 50 -4.59 18.75 13.32
CA SER A 50 -5.95 18.25 13.12
C SER A 50 -6.09 17.61 11.73
N VAL A 51 -7.07 16.70 11.57
CA VAL A 51 -7.36 16.07 10.27
C VAL A 51 -7.61 17.12 9.18
N ASP A 52 -8.38 18.16 9.49
CA ASP A 52 -8.72 19.18 8.48
C ASP A 52 -7.50 20.03 8.10
N GLU A 53 -6.62 20.36 9.05
CA GLU A 53 -5.36 21.05 8.75
C GLU A 53 -4.43 20.19 7.88
N LEU A 54 -4.31 18.91 8.18
CA LEU A 54 -3.51 17.97 7.39
C LEU A 54 -4.04 17.88 5.95
N VAL A 55 -5.35 17.67 5.79
CA VAL A 55 -6.01 17.60 4.48
C VAL A 55 -5.77 18.88 3.68
N GLN A 56 -5.92 20.06 4.29
CA GLN A 56 -5.66 21.34 3.61
C GLN A 56 -4.22 21.45 3.11
N LYS A 57 -3.23 21.03 3.91
CA LYS A 57 -1.82 21.04 3.50
C LYS A 57 -1.53 20.06 2.36
N LEU A 58 -2.10 18.86 2.43
CA LEU A 58 -1.97 17.85 1.38
C LEU A 58 -2.56 18.34 0.05
N LEU A 59 -3.78 18.86 0.07
CA LEU A 59 -4.43 19.40 -1.13
C LEU A 59 -3.69 20.60 -1.71
N ALA A 60 -3.22 21.52 -0.87
CA ALA A 60 -2.44 22.67 -1.32
C ALA A 60 -1.12 22.26 -1.99
N ALA A 61 -0.43 21.25 -1.47
CA ALA A 61 0.78 20.71 -2.08
C ALA A 61 0.49 19.99 -3.40
N SER A 62 -0.56 19.15 -3.42
CA SER A 62 -1.03 18.45 -4.63
C SER A 62 -1.37 19.44 -5.75
N GLU A 63 -2.15 20.48 -5.48
CA GLU A 63 -2.49 21.52 -6.45
C GLU A 63 -1.26 22.28 -6.93
N LYS A 64 -0.38 22.68 -6.00
CA LYS A 64 0.83 23.47 -6.28
C LYS A 64 1.80 22.77 -7.23
N TYR A 65 1.96 21.46 -7.09
CA TYR A 65 2.93 20.68 -7.86
C TYR A 65 2.29 19.80 -8.94
N GLY A 66 0.97 19.78 -9.03
CA GLY A 66 0.24 19.01 -10.04
C GLY A 66 0.30 17.49 -9.86
N THR A 67 0.60 17.01 -8.64
CA THR A 67 0.77 15.59 -8.32
C THR A 67 -0.36 15.14 -7.39
N PRO A 68 -1.42 14.46 -7.91
CA PRO A 68 -2.56 14.01 -7.12
C PRO A 68 -2.22 12.82 -6.23
N PHE A 69 -3.09 12.55 -5.25
CA PHE A 69 -3.09 11.29 -4.49
C PHE A 69 -3.91 10.25 -5.24
N ASN A 70 -3.30 9.13 -5.64
CA ASN A 70 -4.01 8.02 -6.29
C ASN A 70 -4.51 6.99 -5.28
N GLN A 71 -3.73 6.74 -4.25
CA GLN A 71 -4.08 5.86 -3.15
C GLN A 71 -3.57 6.39 -1.82
N ALA A 72 -3.91 5.72 -0.73
CA ALA A 72 -3.42 6.00 0.60
C ALA A 72 -3.25 4.70 1.37
N HIS A 73 -2.45 4.71 2.44
CA HIS A 73 -2.26 3.54 3.29
C HIS A 73 -2.62 3.85 4.75
N ALA A 74 -3.48 3.04 5.34
CA ALA A 74 -3.92 3.18 6.73
C ALA A 74 -2.82 2.75 7.71
N PRO A 75 -2.88 3.20 8.98
CA PRO A 75 -2.00 2.67 10.01
C PRO A 75 -2.29 1.19 10.29
N PHE A 76 -1.25 0.44 10.62
CA PHE A 76 -1.31 -0.99 10.91
C PHE A 76 -0.50 -1.36 12.17
N PRO A 77 -0.70 -2.57 12.73
CA PRO A 77 -1.73 -3.57 12.43
C PRO A 77 -3.15 -3.07 12.69
N SER A 78 -4.11 -3.53 11.87
CA SER A 78 -5.51 -3.08 11.98
C SER A 78 -6.20 -3.55 13.25
N TYR A 79 -5.75 -4.68 13.81
CA TYR A 79 -6.26 -5.25 15.05
C TYR A 79 -5.21 -6.17 15.71
N ARG A 80 -5.24 -6.28 17.04
CA ARG A 80 -4.40 -7.19 17.81
C ARG A 80 -5.24 -7.96 18.83
N PHE A 81 -5.35 -9.27 18.67
CA PHE A 81 -6.08 -10.12 19.61
C PHE A 81 -5.48 -10.04 21.02
N GLY A 82 -6.33 -9.88 22.03
CA GLY A 82 -5.95 -9.77 23.44
C GLY A 82 -5.29 -8.42 23.83
N GLN A 83 -5.36 -7.41 22.96
CA GLN A 83 -4.82 -6.06 23.22
C GLN A 83 -5.91 -5.00 23.07
N ASP A 84 -6.89 -4.99 23.98
CA ASP A 84 -8.08 -4.13 23.89
C ASP A 84 -7.73 -2.64 23.87
N ASP A 85 -6.74 -2.22 24.65
CA ASP A 85 -6.27 -0.82 24.65
C ASP A 85 -5.71 -0.40 23.28
N TYR A 86 -4.94 -1.29 22.63
CA TYR A 86 -4.46 -1.06 21.27
C TYR A 86 -5.62 -0.95 20.28
N ASN A 87 -6.57 -1.88 20.35
CA ASN A 87 -7.72 -1.91 19.46
C ASN A 87 -8.62 -0.68 19.61
N ALA A 88 -8.82 -0.22 20.84
CA ALA A 88 -9.54 1.03 21.13
C ALA A 88 -8.83 2.28 20.59
N MET A 89 -7.50 2.24 20.50
CA MET A 89 -6.67 3.33 19.96
C MET A 89 -6.61 3.31 18.44
N ILE A 90 -6.42 2.12 17.81
CA ILE A 90 -6.13 2.04 16.37
C ILE A 90 -7.38 2.20 15.49
N LEU A 91 -8.53 1.66 15.91
CA LEU A 91 -9.75 1.72 15.10
C LEU A 91 -10.18 3.16 14.75
N PRO A 92 -10.26 4.13 15.69
CA PRO A 92 -10.55 5.53 15.35
C PRO A 92 -9.53 6.14 14.36
N LYS A 93 -8.27 5.68 14.39
CA LYS A 93 -7.21 6.16 13.50
C LYS A 93 -7.37 5.60 12.09
N ILE A 94 -7.72 4.32 11.94
CA ILE A 94 -8.09 3.73 10.65
C ILE A 94 -9.30 4.46 10.06
N GLN A 95 -10.31 4.73 10.87
CA GLN A 95 -11.49 5.51 10.43
C GLN A 95 -11.11 6.93 9.99
N ALA A 96 -10.19 7.58 10.70
CA ALA A 96 -9.66 8.88 10.31
C ALA A 96 -8.85 8.79 9.01
N ALA A 97 -8.07 7.72 8.81
CA ALA A 97 -7.31 7.48 7.60
C ALA A 97 -8.22 7.31 6.36
N VAL A 98 -9.32 6.55 6.48
CA VAL A 98 -10.33 6.42 5.40
C VAL A 98 -10.94 7.79 5.07
N ARG A 99 -11.24 8.61 6.09
CA ARG A 99 -11.74 9.98 5.90
C ARG A 99 -10.72 10.88 5.20
N ILE A 100 -9.45 10.81 5.59
CA ILE A 100 -8.36 11.57 4.97
C ILE A 100 -8.24 11.16 3.50
N ALA A 101 -8.16 9.85 3.21
CA ALA A 101 -8.05 9.32 1.86
C ALA A 101 -9.12 9.87 0.92
N GLY A 102 -10.40 9.80 1.31
CA GLY A 102 -11.48 10.34 0.50
C GLY A 102 -11.40 11.87 0.36
N LYS A 103 -11.06 12.61 1.43
CA LYS A 103 -10.94 14.08 1.38
C LYS A 103 -9.79 14.56 0.49
N ILE A 104 -8.69 13.82 0.36
CA ILE A 104 -7.58 14.15 -0.55
C ILE A 104 -7.80 13.64 -1.97
N GLY A 105 -8.91 12.93 -2.23
CA GLY A 105 -9.26 12.40 -3.54
C GLY A 105 -8.57 11.09 -3.91
N ALA A 106 -8.00 10.38 -2.94
CA ALA A 106 -7.46 9.04 -3.19
C ALA A 106 -8.57 8.06 -3.56
N GLU A 107 -8.41 7.37 -4.67
CA GLU A 107 -9.40 6.44 -5.22
C GLU A 107 -9.61 5.25 -4.27
N GLN A 108 -8.54 4.86 -3.56
CA GLN A 108 -8.54 3.75 -2.61
C GLN A 108 -7.56 3.96 -1.45
N ILE A 109 -7.85 3.25 -0.36
CA ILE A 109 -6.97 3.18 0.81
C ILE A 109 -6.70 1.73 1.17
N ILE A 110 -5.42 1.39 1.34
CA ILE A 110 -5.01 0.07 1.79
C ILE A 110 -5.26 -0.06 3.29
N VAL A 111 -5.95 -1.14 3.68
CA VAL A 111 -6.20 -1.52 5.07
C VAL A 111 -5.88 -2.99 5.24
N HIS A 112 -4.85 -3.30 6.03
CA HIS A 112 -4.39 -4.68 6.22
C HIS A 112 -5.46 -5.59 6.84
N PRO A 113 -5.65 -6.82 6.34
CA PRO A 113 -6.41 -7.84 7.03
C PRO A 113 -5.69 -8.29 8.31
N THR A 114 -6.43 -8.91 9.20
CA THR A 114 -5.93 -9.36 10.50
C THR A 114 -5.81 -10.87 10.56
N ALA A 115 -4.62 -11.37 10.90
CA ALA A 115 -4.44 -12.78 11.20
C ALA A 115 -5.07 -13.12 12.55
N CYS A 116 -5.88 -14.19 12.59
CA CYS A 116 -6.62 -14.61 13.77
C CYS A 116 -5.96 -15.81 14.47
N PRO A 117 -6.10 -15.93 15.81
CA PRO A 117 -5.66 -17.10 16.53
C PRO A 117 -6.56 -18.29 16.26
N ASP A 118 -6.07 -19.50 16.60
CA ASP A 118 -6.84 -20.74 16.47
C ASP A 118 -8.20 -20.64 17.17
N GLY A 119 -9.24 -21.14 16.48
CA GLY A 119 -10.61 -21.15 16.97
C GLY A 119 -11.44 -19.91 16.63
N VAL A 120 -10.87 -18.92 16.01
CA VAL A 120 -11.57 -17.76 15.42
C VAL A 120 -11.77 -18.00 13.93
N ASP A 121 -12.98 -17.77 13.41
CA ASP A 121 -13.22 -17.76 11.97
C ASP A 121 -12.57 -16.50 11.38
N GLN A 122 -11.36 -16.70 10.82
CA GLN A 122 -10.54 -15.62 10.32
C GLN A 122 -11.20 -14.87 9.16
N LYS A 123 -11.88 -15.59 8.27
CA LYS A 123 -12.55 -14.95 7.13
C LYS A 123 -13.71 -14.09 7.61
N GLN A 124 -14.60 -14.67 8.43
CA GLN A 124 -15.75 -13.94 8.94
C GLN A 124 -15.34 -12.72 9.78
N PHE A 125 -14.31 -12.85 10.62
CA PHE A 125 -13.77 -11.72 11.40
C PHE A 125 -13.36 -10.55 10.50
N ASN A 126 -12.59 -10.81 9.44
CA ASN A 126 -12.14 -9.77 8.52
C ASN A 126 -13.28 -9.18 7.69
N ILE A 127 -14.22 -10.02 7.23
CA ILE A 127 -15.42 -9.53 6.52
C ILE A 127 -16.24 -8.58 7.40
N ASP A 128 -16.45 -8.93 8.68
CA ASP A 128 -17.17 -8.06 9.62
C ASP A 128 -16.42 -6.76 9.89
N PHE A 129 -15.09 -6.83 10.03
CA PHE A 129 -14.23 -5.68 10.20
C PHE A 129 -14.33 -4.73 9.00
N TYR A 130 -14.14 -5.22 7.78
CA TYR A 130 -14.24 -4.39 6.57
C TYR A 130 -15.64 -3.80 6.39
N ASN A 131 -16.70 -4.58 6.60
CA ASN A 131 -18.07 -4.09 6.53
C ASN A 131 -18.35 -2.97 7.56
N SER A 132 -17.67 -2.96 8.71
CA SER A 132 -17.77 -1.88 9.68
C SER A 132 -17.24 -0.53 9.16
N LEU A 133 -16.33 -0.56 8.19
CA LEU A 133 -15.74 0.62 7.55
C LEU A 133 -16.52 1.09 6.29
N LYS A 134 -17.40 0.24 5.74
CA LYS A 134 -18.18 0.55 4.52
C LYS A 134 -18.90 1.90 4.56
N PRO A 135 -19.55 2.34 5.67
CA PRO A 135 -20.20 3.63 5.73
C PRO A 135 -19.27 4.83 5.46
N LEU A 136 -17.99 4.71 5.85
CA LEU A 136 -17.00 5.74 5.57
C LEU A 136 -16.60 5.77 4.09
N CYS A 137 -16.49 4.60 3.45
CA CYS A 137 -16.26 4.53 2.01
C CYS A 137 -17.40 5.20 1.23
N GLU A 138 -18.63 4.97 1.66
CA GLU A 138 -19.83 5.58 1.06
C GLU A 138 -19.85 7.10 1.27
N GLU A 139 -19.52 7.59 2.49
CA GLU A 139 -19.53 9.01 2.84
C GLU A 139 -18.43 9.80 2.13
N TYR A 140 -17.22 9.22 2.02
CA TYR A 140 -16.02 9.93 1.55
C TYR A 140 -15.62 9.59 0.11
N GLY A 141 -16.28 8.62 -0.53
CA GLY A 141 -16.09 8.32 -1.97
C GLY A 141 -14.75 7.62 -2.27
N THR A 142 -14.17 6.90 -1.32
CA THR A 142 -12.96 6.09 -1.51
C THR A 142 -13.28 4.60 -1.33
N LYS A 143 -12.47 3.70 -1.91
CA LYS A 143 -12.58 2.26 -1.67
C LYS A 143 -11.53 1.79 -0.65
N ILE A 144 -11.80 0.69 0.02
CA ILE A 144 -10.78 -0.03 0.78
C ILE A 144 -10.19 -1.13 -0.09
N ALA A 145 -8.88 -1.16 -0.21
CA ALA A 145 -8.14 -2.23 -0.85
C ALA A 145 -7.57 -3.19 0.21
N LEU A 146 -7.89 -4.47 0.06
CA LEU A 146 -7.33 -5.55 0.86
C LEU A 146 -5.95 -5.90 0.31
N GLU A 147 -4.98 -6.17 1.18
CA GLU A 147 -3.62 -6.51 0.80
C GLU A 147 -3.24 -7.93 1.21
N ASN A 148 -2.41 -8.59 0.39
CA ASN A 148 -1.85 -9.90 0.72
C ASN A 148 -0.73 -9.76 1.77
N MET A 149 -0.78 -10.61 2.79
CA MET A 149 0.08 -10.50 3.97
C MET A 149 0.97 -11.73 4.16
N PHE A 150 2.06 -11.55 4.85
CA PHE A 150 2.87 -12.63 5.41
C PHE A 150 2.96 -12.51 6.93
N CYS A 151 3.55 -13.52 7.59
CA CYS A 151 3.96 -13.42 8.98
C CYS A 151 5.35 -14.05 9.18
N TYR A 152 5.98 -13.72 10.30
CA TYR A 152 7.28 -14.29 10.67
C TYR A 152 7.12 -15.46 11.63
N ASP A 153 7.74 -16.61 11.31
CA ASP A 153 7.88 -17.74 12.23
C ASP A 153 9.19 -17.60 13.04
N PRO A 154 9.13 -17.20 14.31
CA PRO A 154 10.34 -16.95 15.09
C PRO A 154 11.12 -18.24 15.43
N LYS A 155 10.47 -19.41 15.37
CA LYS A 155 11.12 -20.70 15.62
C LYS A 155 11.93 -21.17 14.42
N ARG A 156 11.37 -21.02 13.23
CA ARG A 156 12.02 -21.41 11.98
C ARG A 156 12.86 -20.28 11.39
N ARG A 157 12.64 -19.04 11.82
CA ARG A 157 13.28 -17.82 11.32
C ARG A 157 13.04 -17.60 9.83
N VAL A 158 11.82 -17.84 9.39
CA VAL A 158 11.37 -17.65 8.00
C VAL A 158 10.07 -16.88 7.94
N LYS A 159 9.86 -16.21 6.82
CA LYS A 159 8.53 -15.70 6.45
C LYS A 159 7.65 -16.88 6.06
N LYS A 160 6.35 -16.78 6.30
CA LYS A 160 5.35 -17.80 5.94
C LYS A 160 4.02 -17.16 5.67
N ALA A 161 3.14 -17.92 5.03
CA ALA A 161 1.77 -17.50 4.77
C ALA A 161 1.02 -17.11 6.05
N SER A 162 0.17 -16.11 5.93
CA SER A 162 -0.71 -15.55 6.94
C SER A 162 -2.12 -15.37 6.36
N VAL A 163 -2.84 -14.34 6.77
CA VAL A 163 -4.14 -13.97 6.21
C VAL A 163 -3.97 -13.39 4.79
N CYS A 164 -4.80 -13.80 3.85
CA CYS A 164 -4.81 -13.30 2.47
C CYS A 164 -3.45 -13.42 1.73
N SER A 165 -2.61 -14.40 2.10
CA SER A 165 -1.26 -14.51 1.53
C SER A 165 -1.24 -14.91 0.06
N PHE A 166 -2.21 -15.70 -0.38
CA PHE A 166 -2.28 -16.24 -1.74
C PHE A 166 -3.36 -15.52 -2.56
N GLY A 167 -3.16 -15.46 -3.87
CA GLY A 167 -4.11 -14.82 -4.77
C GLY A 167 -5.54 -15.36 -4.64
N GLU A 168 -5.69 -16.67 -4.45
CA GLU A 168 -6.99 -17.34 -4.23
C GLU A 168 -7.66 -16.90 -2.92
N ASP A 169 -6.88 -16.82 -1.84
CA ASP A 169 -7.41 -16.39 -0.55
C ASP A 169 -7.88 -14.92 -0.64
N LEU A 170 -7.07 -14.06 -1.23
CA LEU A 170 -7.39 -12.65 -1.39
C LEU A 170 -8.63 -12.44 -2.26
N ALA A 171 -8.75 -13.21 -3.36
CA ALA A 171 -9.96 -13.22 -4.20
C ALA A 171 -11.20 -13.68 -3.42
N ASP A 172 -11.08 -14.76 -2.62
CA ASP A 172 -12.19 -15.30 -1.82
C ASP A 172 -12.67 -14.29 -0.75
N TYR A 173 -11.77 -13.46 -0.19
CA TYR A 173 -12.13 -12.40 0.76
C TYR A 173 -12.83 -11.24 0.07
N VAL A 174 -12.28 -10.73 -1.02
CA VAL A 174 -12.85 -9.56 -1.69
C VAL A 174 -14.19 -9.88 -2.36
N ASP A 175 -14.37 -11.11 -2.88
CA ASP A 175 -15.63 -11.57 -3.48
C ASP A 175 -16.78 -11.69 -2.45
N ALA A 176 -16.46 -11.81 -1.15
CA ALA A 176 -17.44 -11.78 -0.08
C ALA A 176 -17.86 -10.37 0.35
N LEU A 177 -17.24 -9.33 -0.22
CA LEU A 177 -17.48 -7.92 0.08
C LEU A 177 -18.17 -7.21 -1.11
N ASP A 178 -18.71 -6.02 -0.87
CA ASP A 178 -19.36 -5.21 -1.90
C ASP A 178 -18.32 -4.56 -2.83
N PRO A 179 -18.22 -4.95 -4.12
CA PRO A 179 -17.18 -4.45 -5.04
C PRO A 179 -17.26 -2.95 -5.32
N LYS A 180 -18.35 -2.29 -4.94
CA LYS A 180 -18.46 -0.83 -4.99
C LYS A 180 -17.51 -0.15 -4.02
N TYR A 181 -17.20 -0.78 -2.88
CA TYR A 181 -16.45 -0.19 -1.78
C TYR A 181 -15.16 -0.94 -1.43
N PHE A 182 -14.99 -2.17 -1.94
CA PHE A 182 -13.84 -3.02 -1.63
C PHE A 182 -13.17 -3.52 -2.91
N THR A 183 -11.86 -3.62 -2.87
CA THR A 183 -11.00 -4.03 -3.97
C THR A 183 -9.72 -4.67 -3.43
N VAL A 184 -8.75 -4.92 -4.27
CA VAL A 184 -7.47 -5.55 -3.92
C VAL A 184 -6.31 -4.62 -4.24
N CYS A 185 -5.37 -4.53 -3.31
CA CYS A 185 -3.98 -4.17 -3.55
C CYS A 185 -3.12 -5.43 -3.48
N LEU A 186 -2.44 -5.78 -4.55
CA LEU A 186 -1.46 -6.86 -4.51
C LEU A 186 -0.08 -6.27 -4.22
N ASP A 187 0.49 -6.66 -3.08
CA ASP A 187 1.90 -6.47 -2.82
C ASP A 187 2.69 -7.60 -3.51
N ILE A 188 3.49 -7.19 -4.51
CA ILE A 188 4.26 -8.09 -5.35
C ILE A 188 5.38 -8.76 -4.57
N GLY A 189 6.03 -8.01 -3.69
CA GLY A 189 7.11 -8.52 -2.85
C GLY A 189 6.62 -9.54 -1.82
N HIS A 190 5.47 -9.28 -1.19
CA HIS A 190 4.88 -10.20 -0.21
C HIS A 190 4.57 -11.58 -0.81
N SER A 191 4.11 -11.63 -2.06
CA SER A 191 3.86 -12.91 -2.75
C SER A 191 5.11 -13.78 -2.80
N GLY A 192 6.26 -13.22 -3.17
CA GLY A 192 7.54 -13.95 -3.19
C GLY A 192 7.94 -14.54 -1.83
N LEU A 193 7.67 -13.83 -0.73
CA LEU A 193 8.07 -14.23 0.63
C LEU A 193 7.34 -15.47 1.17
N VAL A 194 6.16 -15.76 0.64
CA VAL A 194 5.32 -16.90 1.10
C VAL A 194 5.35 -18.08 0.13
N GLY A 195 6.11 -17.96 -0.96
CA GLY A 195 6.17 -18.97 -2.01
C GLY A 195 4.95 -18.95 -2.93
N ASP A 196 4.19 -17.87 -2.92
CA ASP A 196 3.23 -17.56 -3.98
C ASP A 196 4.00 -16.95 -5.17
N ASP A 197 3.57 -17.26 -6.37
CA ASP A 197 4.10 -16.66 -7.57
C ASP A 197 3.30 -15.40 -7.89
N ALA A 198 3.88 -14.22 -7.76
CA ALA A 198 3.19 -12.97 -8.05
C ALA A 198 2.50 -12.96 -9.43
N PRO A 199 3.10 -13.46 -10.54
CA PRO A 199 2.41 -13.66 -11.79
C PRO A 199 1.16 -14.55 -11.70
N HIS A 200 1.17 -15.60 -10.86
CA HIS A 200 0.01 -16.44 -10.62
C HIS A 200 -1.09 -15.66 -9.88
N ALA A 201 -0.74 -15.01 -8.77
CA ALA A 201 -1.68 -14.18 -7.99
C ALA A 201 -2.34 -13.09 -8.85
N ILE A 202 -1.58 -12.41 -9.71
CA ILE A 202 -2.09 -11.42 -10.67
C ILE A 202 -3.17 -12.03 -11.57
N ARG A 203 -2.90 -13.20 -12.16
CA ARG A 203 -3.85 -13.87 -13.05
C ARG A 203 -5.10 -14.39 -12.33
N VAL A 204 -4.96 -14.87 -11.09
CA VAL A 204 -6.10 -15.31 -10.25
C VAL A 204 -7.00 -14.13 -9.88
N LEU A 205 -6.42 -13.01 -9.50
CA LEU A 205 -7.16 -11.79 -9.16
C LEU A 205 -7.86 -11.20 -10.39
N GLY A 206 -7.17 -11.17 -11.52
CA GLY A 206 -7.71 -10.66 -12.78
C GLY A 206 -8.02 -9.17 -12.77
N HIS A 207 -8.51 -8.66 -13.90
CA HIS A 207 -8.77 -7.25 -14.14
C HIS A 207 -9.70 -6.59 -13.11
N ASP A 208 -10.79 -7.27 -12.77
CA ASP A 208 -11.89 -6.63 -12.00
C ASP A 208 -11.58 -6.49 -10.51
N ARG A 209 -10.77 -7.38 -9.94
CA ARG A 209 -10.42 -7.35 -8.51
C ARG A 209 -9.16 -6.54 -8.24
N LEU A 210 -8.15 -6.67 -9.12
CA LEU A 210 -6.84 -6.05 -8.93
C LEU A 210 -6.83 -4.61 -9.44
N THR A 211 -6.97 -3.64 -8.56
CA THR A 211 -7.02 -2.22 -8.92
C THR A 211 -5.83 -1.42 -8.44
N SER A 212 -5.02 -1.97 -7.54
CA SER A 212 -3.80 -1.33 -7.05
C SER A 212 -2.69 -2.35 -6.79
N LEU A 213 -1.48 -1.84 -6.75
CA LEU A 213 -0.26 -2.59 -6.48
C LEU A 213 0.57 -1.87 -5.43
N HIS A 214 1.30 -2.66 -4.62
CA HIS A 214 2.54 -2.27 -4.01
C HIS A 214 3.69 -2.94 -4.76
N VAL A 215 4.53 -2.11 -5.38
CA VAL A 215 5.60 -2.56 -6.26
C VAL A 215 6.92 -2.38 -5.55
N HIS A 216 7.55 -3.49 -5.16
CA HIS A 216 8.91 -3.53 -4.65
C HIS A 216 9.56 -4.88 -4.93
N ASP A 217 10.86 -4.94 -4.83
CA ASP A 217 11.69 -6.13 -5.08
C ASP A 217 12.29 -6.67 -3.78
N ASN A 218 12.61 -7.96 -3.75
CA ASN A 218 13.28 -8.63 -2.64
C ASN A 218 14.03 -9.88 -3.11
N ASP A 219 14.66 -10.59 -2.17
CA ASP A 219 15.45 -11.80 -2.39
C ASP A 219 14.68 -13.10 -2.10
N TYR A 220 13.34 -13.07 -2.04
CA TYR A 220 12.45 -14.17 -1.62
C TYR A 220 12.62 -14.59 -0.13
N ILE A 221 13.45 -13.89 0.65
CA ILE A 221 13.74 -14.23 2.05
C ILE A 221 13.29 -13.11 2.99
N ASP A 222 13.70 -11.89 2.68
CA ASP A 222 13.41 -10.72 3.50
C ASP A 222 12.58 -9.69 2.75
N ASP A 223 11.70 -9.04 3.49
CA ASP A 223 10.85 -7.97 3.00
C ASP A 223 11.68 -6.68 2.89
N MET A 224 12.36 -6.55 1.75
CA MET A 224 13.43 -5.57 1.59
C MET A 224 12.97 -4.22 1.07
N HIS A 225 11.78 -4.14 0.51
CA HIS A 225 11.23 -2.93 -0.11
C HIS A 225 12.25 -2.23 -1.05
N MET A 226 12.92 -3.02 -1.88
CA MET A 226 13.87 -2.50 -2.86
C MET A 226 13.15 -2.06 -4.14
N PRO A 227 13.72 -1.13 -4.93
CA PRO A 227 13.08 -0.73 -6.17
C PRO A 227 13.00 -1.89 -7.17
N PRO A 228 12.00 -1.92 -8.06
CA PRO A 228 11.80 -3.02 -9.01
C PRO A 228 13.05 -3.24 -9.88
N MET A 229 13.30 -4.50 -10.29
CA MET A 229 14.41 -4.93 -11.12
C MET A 229 15.81 -4.76 -10.48
N THR A 230 15.89 -4.68 -9.17
CA THR A 230 17.17 -4.56 -8.46
C THR A 230 17.52 -5.78 -7.60
N MET A 231 16.60 -6.73 -7.47
CA MET A 231 16.77 -7.97 -6.72
C MET A 231 16.32 -9.18 -7.56
N ASP A 232 15.66 -10.16 -6.95
CA ASP A 232 15.52 -11.50 -7.52
C ASP A 232 14.13 -11.82 -8.11
N LEU A 233 13.13 -10.91 -8.02
CA LEU A 233 11.80 -11.17 -8.58
C LEU A 233 11.83 -11.19 -10.12
N ASP A 234 11.02 -12.07 -10.74
CA ASP A 234 10.92 -12.18 -12.20
C ASP A 234 10.01 -11.10 -12.79
N TRP A 235 10.57 -9.91 -13.00
CA TRP A 235 9.85 -8.76 -13.52
C TRP A 235 9.32 -8.94 -14.94
N ALA A 236 9.94 -9.82 -15.74
CA ALA A 236 9.44 -10.13 -17.09
C ALA A 236 8.11 -10.90 -17.02
N GLU A 237 8.03 -11.91 -16.16
CA GLU A 237 6.78 -12.67 -15.97
C GLU A 237 5.72 -11.85 -15.19
N ILE A 238 6.12 -10.99 -14.27
CA ILE A 238 5.22 -10.05 -13.58
C ILE A 238 4.60 -9.08 -14.59
N ALA A 239 5.41 -8.42 -15.41
CA ALA A 239 4.93 -7.50 -16.45
C ALA A 239 3.97 -8.21 -17.43
N LYS A 240 4.35 -9.43 -17.86
CA LYS A 240 3.49 -10.24 -18.72
C LYS A 240 2.15 -10.60 -18.06
N ALA A 241 2.15 -10.95 -16.77
CA ALA A 241 0.91 -11.26 -16.06
C ALA A 241 -0.02 -10.03 -15.93
N LEU A 242 0.54 -8.84 -15.68
CA LEU A 242 -0.22 -7.59 -15.66
C LEU A 242 -0.79 -7.25 -17.05
N HIS A 243 -0.01 -7.48 -18.12
CA HIS A 243 -0.48 -7.37 -19.50
C HIS A 243 -1.62 -8.36 -19.79
N ASP A 244 -1.45 -9.65 -19.41
CA ASP A 244 -2.43 -10.73 -19.66
C ASP A 244 -3.83 -10.43 -19.10
N ILE A 245 -3.91 -9.66 -17.99
CA ILE A 245 -5.17 -9.27 -17.35
C ILE A 245 -5.69 -7.88 -17.76
N ASP A 246 -5.04 -7.21 -18.69
CA ASP A 246 -5.34 -5.81 -19.05
C ASP A 246 -5.31 -4.89 -17.80
N TYR A 247 -4.29 -5.01 -16.94
CA TYR A 247 -4.19 -4.21 -15.73
C TYR A 247 -4.24 -2.72 -16.05
N SER A 248 -5.17 -2.00 -15.41
CA SER A 248 -5.44 -0.58 -15.67
C SER A 248 -5.21 0.36 -14.49
N GLY A 249 -4.83 -0.20 -13.34
CA GLY A 249 -4.46 0.59 -12.16
C GLY A 249 -3.10 1.29 -12.30
N ASP A 250 -2.64 1.90 -11.23
CA ASP A 250 -1.35 2.59 -11.19
C ASP A 250 -0.22 1.65 -10.73
N LEU A 251 1.01 1.96 -11.14
CA LEU A 251 2.22 1.36 -10.59
C LEU A 251 2.67 2.17 -9.40
N THR A 252 2.29 1.74 -8.20
CA THR A 252 2.64 2.42 -6.96
C THR A 252 3.81 1.73 -6.29
N LEU A 253 4.95 2.40 -6.22
CA LEU A 253 6.13 1.89 -5.53
C LEU A 253 5.94 1.96 -4.02
N GLU A 254 6.20 0.86 -3.33
CA GLU A 254 6.40 0.78 -1.89
C GLU A 254 7.84 0.34 -1.60
N ALA A 255 8.81 1.16 -2.00
CA ALA A 255 10.21 0.77 -2.15
C ALA A 255 11.17 1.63 -1.32
N ASP A 256 10.88 1.81 -0.02
CA ASP A 256 11.68 2.69 0.86
C ASP A 256 12.99 2.07 1.35
N GLY A 257 13.20 0.77 1.21
CA GLY A 257 14.31 0.03 1.81
C GLY A 257 15.70 0.61 1.53
N LEU A 258 15.95 1.09 0.32
CA LEU A 258 17.21 1.75 0.01
C LEU A 258 17.24 3.21 0.51
N ILE A 259 16.15 3.97 0.30
CA ILE A 259 16.17 5.43 0.52
C ILE A 259 16.14 5.84 1.97
N GLU A 260 15.62 5.00 2.88
CA GLU A 260 15.59 5.26 4.32
C GLU A 260 16.97 5.56 4.91
N SER A 261 18.00 4.88 4.44
CA SER A 261 19.37 5.01 4.94
C SER A 261 20.22 6.03 4.21
N LEU A 262 19.72 6.61 3.10
CA LEU A 262 20.53 7.50 2.27
C LEU A 262 20.60 8.93 2.83
N PRO A 263 21.77 9.58 2.74
CA PRO A 263 21.86 11.00 3.03
C PRO A 263 21.03 11.81 2.02
N ARG A 264 20.45 12.92 2.48
CA ARG A 264 19.48 13.76 1.75
C ARG A 264 19.75 13.92 0.25
N ARG A 265 21.00 14.25 -0.13
CA ARG A 265 21.36 14.48 -1.54
C ARG A 265 21.30 13.20 -2.38
N ALA A 266 21.73 12.07 -1.81
CA ALA A 266 21.69 10.77 -2.48
C ALA A 266 20.24 10.26 -2.60
N LEU A 267 19.45 10.48 -1.57
CA LEU A 267 18.02 10.14 -1.54
C LEU A 267 17.26 10.81 -2.71
N ILE A 268 17.42 12.11 -2.91
CA ILE A 268 16.75 12.81 -4.02
C ILE A 268 17.14 12.22 -5.40
N ASN A 269 18.39 11.81 -5.57
CA ASN A 269 18.82 11.15 -6.82
C ASN A 269 18.25 9.73 -6.94
N ALA A 270 18.17 8.99 -5.83
CA ALA A 270 17.58 7.64 -5.80
C ALA A 270 16.08 7.68 -6.15
N VAL A 271 15.34 8.65 -5.66
CA VAL A 271 13.90 8.83 -5.97
C VAL A 271 13.67 9.02 -7.48
N ARG A 272 14.55 9.74 -8.19
CA ARG A 272 14.48 9.83 -9.66
C ARG A 272 14.74 8.48 -10.34
N MET A 273 15.77 7.75 -9.88
CA MET A 273 16.04 6.40 -10.37
C MET A 273 14.84 5.47 -10.17
N TYR A 274 14.12 5.59 -9.05
CA TYR A 274 12.91 4.81 -8.80
C TYR A 274 11.81 5.08 -9.83
N CYS A 275 11.60 6.36 -10.16
CA CYS A 275 10.65 6.74 -11.19
C CYS A 275 11.05 6.18 -12.56
N ASP A 276 12.35 6.22 -12.91
CA ASP A 276 12.87 5.64 -14.16
C ASP A 276 12.66 4.12 -14.22
N LEU A 277 12.91 3.38 -13.12
CA LEU A 277 12.67 1.95 -13.04
C LEU A 277 11.18 1.59 -13.15
N ALA A 278 10.30 2.38 -12.53
CA ALA A 278 8.86 2.19 -12.68
C ALA A 278 8.38 2.49 -14.12
N ALA A 279 9.01 3.45 -14.80
CA ALA A 279 8.72 3.72 -16.21
C ALA A 279 9.13 2.55 -17.11
N GLU A 280 10.28 1.93 -16.85
CA GLU A 280 10.75 0.72 -17.56
C GLU A 280 9.77 -0.44 -17.36
N LEU A 281 9.31 -0.67 -16.11
CA LEU A 281 8.29 -1.68 -15.81
C LEU A 281 6.98 -1.39 -16.55
N ARG A 282 6.51 -0.14 -16.57
CA ARG A 282 5.32 0.26 -17.34
C ARG A 282 5.46 -0.06 -18.82
N ASP A 283 6.62 0.23 -19.39
CA ASP A 283 6.89 -0.04 -20.81
C ASP A 283 6.93 -1.54 -21.10
N MET A 284 7.46 -2.37 -20.18
CA MET A 284 7.40 -3.84 -20.28
C MET A 284 5.96 -4.37 -20.25
N ILE A 285 5.07 -3.79 -19.47
CA ILE A 285 3.65 -4.19 -19.39
C ILE A 285 2.93 -3.82 -20.69
N GLY A 286 3.29 -2.71 -21.33
CA GLY A 286 2.68 -2.23 -22.55
C GLY A 286 3.08 -2.98 -23.82
N LEU A 287 4.08 -3.87 -23.74
CA LEU A 287 4.58 -4.67 -24.87
C LEU A 287 3.80 -5.98 -25.05
#